data_93505d001e6418fad9ae76527884e177
#
_entry.id   93505d001e6418fad9ae76527884e177
#
_cell.length_a   1.000
_cell.length_b   1.000
_cell.length_c   1.000
_cell.angle_alpha   90.00
_cell.angle_beta   90.00
_cell.angle_gamma   90.00
#
_symmetry.space_group_name_H-M   'P 1'
#
loop_
_entity.id
_entity.type
_entity.pdbx_description
1 polymer ?
#
loop_
_entity_poly.entity_id
_entity_poly.type
_entity_poly.pdbx_seq_one_letter_code
_entity_poly.pdbx_strand_id
1 'polypeptide(L)'
;MISLVVAAVLLLIHALVCLVLWTLMKLGLLPVRGHMLAVMVLVPLWGPLLVVLLIARSAVFGADPKDATLESLRINDELHRSILVHDREADAGVIPLEEALIVNDPADRRRLMLSMLTEEPDAYLAQLQAAKLNDDVEVAHYAATAVAQISKESDLKLQQLEHAFKTDPSAHNLNEYCDFLGEYLDSGLAEGRVAQIQRQQYARLLARRCERENSVELRIRYATALADVDQIDEAQAVTDQLVLDAPEEQEVWMLCLRLAVMRRDGDGVQRVIDAIDKQHVYLSAANREELAFWRNGEEAR
;
A
#
# COMPACT_ATOMS: atom_id res chain seq x y z
N MET A 1 36.80 -7.68 -54.23
CA MET A 1 36.52 -6.28 -54.60
C MET A 1 35.05 -6.00 -54.78
N ILE A 2 34.31 -6.81 -55.51
CA ILE A 2 32.85 -6.62 -55.77
C ILE A 2 32.03 -6.59 -54.46
N SER A 3 32.31 -7.46 -53.50
CA SER A 3 31.60 -7.51 -52.22
C SER A 3 31.80 -6.25 -51.33
N LEU A 4 32.96 -5.63 -51.39
CA LEU A 4 33.28 -4.43 -50.66
C LEU A 4 32.59 -3.20 -51.25
N VAL A 5 32.48 -3.14 -52.58
CA VAL A 5 31.74 -2.10 -53.29
C VAL A 5 30.22 -2.22 -53.03
N VAL A 6 29.67 -3.45 -53.03
CA VAL A 6 28.26 -3.70 -52.68
C VAL A 6 27.96 -3.30 -51.24
N ALA A 7 28.82 -3.66 -50.28
CA ALA A 7 28.66 -3.27 -48.90
C ALA A 7 28.70 -1.73 -48.69
N ALA A 8 29.62 -1.03 -49.38
CA ALA A 8 29.72 0.43 -49.36
C ALA A 8 28.48 1.11 -49.91
N VAL A 9 27.93 0.60 -51.03
CA VAL A 9 26.70 1.11 -51.64
C VAL A 9 25.49 0.93 -50.70
N LEU A 10 25.37 -0.26 -50.06
CA LEU A 10 24.28 -0.52 -49.09
C LEU A 10 24.35 0.38 -47.86
N LEU A 11 25.56 0.65 -47.32
CA LEU A 11 25.74 1.57 -46.21
C LEU A 11 25.40 3.02 -46.61
N LEU A 12 25.72 3.42 -47.84
CA LEU A 12 25.43 4.73 -48.36
C LEU A 12 23.92 4.97 -48.54
N ILE A 13 23.21 3.94 -49.03
CA ILE A 13 21.74 3.95 -49.15
C ILE A 13 21.12 4.00 -47.76
N HIS A 14 21.61 3.19 -46.80
CA HIS A 14 21.13 3.21 -45.42
C HIS A 14 21.30 4.61 -44.79
N ALA A 15 22.46 5.23 -44.88
CA ALA A 15 22.71 6.54 -44.35
C ALA A 15 21.80 7.62 -44.96
N LEU A 16 21.53 7.53 -46.28
CA LEU A 16 20.62 8.45 -46.98
C LEU A 16 19.18 8.30 -46.50
N VAL A 17 18.70 7.07 -46.32
CA VAL A 17 17.35 6.77 -45.78
C VAL A 17 17.23 7.29 -44.34
N CYS A 18 18.24 7.08 -43.50
CA CYS A 18 18.28 7.59 -42.13
C CYS A 18 18.23 9.11 -42.09
N LEU A 19 18.95 9.78 -43.00
CA LEU A 19 18.97 11.26 -43.12
C LEU A 19 17.58 11.79 -43.52
N VAL A 20 16.93 11.17 -44.51
CA VAL A 20 15.58 11.56 -44.95
C VAL A 20 14.56 11.39 -43.84
N LEU A 21 14.55 10.26 -43.17
CA LEU A 21 13.63 10.02 -42.04
C LEU A 21 13.89 10.99 -40.88
N TRP A 22 15.17 11.28 -40.56
CA TRP A 22 15.53 12.26 -39.56
C TRP A 22 15.05 13.68 -39.89
N THR A 23 15.18 14.11 -41.17
CA THR A 23 14.66 15.40 -41.60
C THR A 23 13.14 15.50 -41.55
N LEU A 24 12.43 14.42 -41.93
CA LEU A 24 10.97 14.34 -41.80
C LEU A 24 10.49 14.40 -40.36
N MET A 25 11.24 13.79 -39.43
CA MET A 25 10.99 13.91 -37.97
C MET A 25 11.20 15.35 -37.47
N LYS A 26 12.29 16.02 -37.92
CA LYS A 26 12.58 17.42 -37.53
C LYS A 26 11.51 18.38 -38.04
N LEU A 27 10.90 18.09 -39.18
CA LEU A 27 9.80 18.86 -39.77
C LEU A 27 8.44 18.56 -39.11
N GLY A 28 8.39 17.66 -38.12
CA GLY A 28 7.16 17.30 -37.41
C GLY A 28 6.15 16.51 -38.24
N LEU A 29 6.54 16.01 -39.41
CA LEU A 29 5.70 15.23 -40.31
C LEU A 29 5.53 13.77 -39.88
N LEU A 30 6.41 13.29 -38.98
CA LEU A 30 6.36 11.91 -38.46
C LEU A 30 6.36 11.91 -36.93
N PRO A 31 5.35 11.29 -36.26
CA PRO A 31 5.25 11.21 -34.83
C PRO A 31 6.13 10.06 -34.28
N VAL A 32 7.47 10.22 -34.33
CA VAL A 32 8.41 9.18 -33.90
C VAL A 32 9.19 9.63 -32.67
N ARG A 33 9.34 8.75 -31.65
CA ARG A 33 10.08 9.05 -30.42
C ARG A 33 11.59 8.92 -30.61
N GLY A 34 12.37 9.73 -29.89
CA GLY A 34 13.83 9.82 -30.04
C GLY A 34 14.60 8.50 -29.88
N HIS A 35 14.08 7.52 -29.11
CA HIS A 35 14.71 6.20 -28.97
C HIS A 35 14.59 5.30 -30.24
N MET A 36 13.59 5.56 -31.10
CA MET A 36 13.47 4.85 -32.37
C MET A 36 14.57 5.25 -33.37
N LEU A 37 15.18 6.42 -33.20
CA LEU A 37 16.36 6.81 -33.97
C LEU A 37 17.56 5.89 -33.73
N ALA A 38 17.78 5.46 -32.49
CA ALA A 38 18.85 4.54 -32.14
C ALA A 38 18.67 3.19 -32.85
N VAL A 39 17.47 2.65 -32.88
CA VAL A 39 17.15 1.39 -33.57
C VAL A 39 17.32 1.53 -35.10
N MET A 40 16.91 2.67 -35.65
CA MET A 40 17.01 2.95 -37.08
C MET A 40 18.47 3.03 -37.57
N VAL A 41 19.38 3.59 -36.74
CA VAL A 41 20.79 3.74 -37.09
C VAL A 41 21.60 2.46 -36.84
N LEU A 42 21.30 1.74 -35.74
CA LEU A 42 22.05 0.55 -35.31
C LEU A 42 21.78 -0.70 -36.17
N VAL A 43 20.58 -0.80 -36.79
CA VAL A 43 20.20 -2.01 -37.52
C VAL A 43 20.09 -1.69 -39.03
N PRO A 44 21.16 -1.93 -39.82
CA PRO A 44 21.17 -1.63 -41.26
C PRO A 44 20.06 -2.39 -41.98
N LEU A 45 19.35 -1.70 -42.89
CA LEU A 45 18.22 -2.16 -43.72
C LEU A 45 16.94 -2.45 -42.92
N TRP A 46 17.00 -3.19 -41.83
CA TRP A 46 15.82 -3.60 -41.06
C TRP A 46 15.30 -2.49 -40.13
N GLY A 47 16.18 -1.62 -39.64
CA GLY A 47 15.79 -0.50 -38.76
C GLY A 47 14.84 0.47 -39.44
N PRO A 48 15.20 1.07 -40.60
CA PRO A 48 14.31 1.92 -41.36
C PRO A 48 13.01 1.24 -41.80
N LEU A 49 13.09 -0.03 -42.22
CA LEU A 49 11.92 -0.81 -42.63
C LEU A 49 10.93 -0.97 -41.47
N LEU A 50 11.42 -1.30 -40.29
CA LEU A 50 10.61 -1.48 -39.10
C LEU A 50 9.93 -0.18 -38.65
N VAL A 51 10.64 0.95 -38.73
CA VAL A 51 10.06 2.27 -38.44
C VAL A 51 8.96 2.64 -39.44
N VAL A 52 9.17 2.41 -40.75
CA VAL A 52 8.15 2.65 -41.76
C VAL A 52 6.93 1.76 -41.57
N LEU A 53 7.14 0.48 -41.21
CA LEU A 53 6.06 -0.48 -40.96
C LEU A 53 5.24 -0.08 -39.71
N LEU A 54 5.89 0.40 -38.65
CA LEU A 54 5.21 0.91 -37.45
C LEU A 54 4.40 2.16 -37.75
N ILE A 55 4.94 3.08 -38.57
CA ILE A 55 4.22 4.29 -39.01
C ILE A 55 3.01 3.92 -39.90
N ALA A 56 3.20 3.02 -40.84
CA ALA A 56 2.12 2.53 -41.70
C ALA A 56 1.02 1.83 -40.87
N ARG A 57 1.39 1.04 -39.90
CA ARG A 57 0.45 0.40 -38.97
C ARG A 57 -0.32 1.42 -38.15
N SER A 58 0.35 2.45 -37.61
CA SER A 58 -0.33 3.51 -36.84
C SER A 58 -1.28 4.33 -37.70
N ALA A 59 -0.93 4.58 -38.95
CA ALA A 59 -1.79 5.29 -39.89
C ALA A 59 -3.02 4.47 -40.35
N VAL A 60 -2.89 3.13 -40.42
CA VAL A 60 -3.99 2.25 -40.87
C VAL A 60 -4.92 1.88 -39.71
N PHE A 61 -4.37 1.70 -38.53
CA PHE A 61 -5.13 1.22 -37.36
C PHE A 61 -5.46 2.32 -36.33
N GLY A 62 -5.18 3.59 -36.63
CA GLY A 62 -5.59 4.73 -35.80
C GLY A 62 -5.03 4.77 -34.38
N ALA A 63 -3.97 4.01 -34.09
CA ALA A 63 -3.30 4.05 -32.83
C ALA A 63 -2.37 5.26 -32.77
N ASP A 64 -2.75 6.28 -32.02
CA ASP A 64 -1.93 7.46 -31.76
C ASP A 64 -0.66 7.02 -31.00
N PRO A 65 0.56 7.24 -31.56
CA PRO A 65 1.80 6.77 -30.91
C PRO A 65 2.12 7.51 -29.60
N LYS A 66 1.30 8.47 -29.20
CA LYS A 66 1.40 9.14 -27.89
C LYS A 66 0.87 8.29 -26.74
N ASP A 67 0.01 7.29 -27.01
CA ASP A 67 -0.68 6.49 -25.99
C ASP A 67 -0.02 5.15 -25.65
N ALA A 68 1.10 4.80 -26.26
CA ALA A 68 1.87 3.60 -25.93
C ALA A 68 2.87 3.80 -24.76
N THR A 69 2.60 4.74 -23.88
CA THR A 69 3.27 4.85 -22.57
C THR A 69 2.42 4.14 -21.53
N LEU A 70 2.97 3.90 -20.34
CA LEU A 70 2.28 3.45 -19.12
C LEU A 70 0.91 4.14 -18.86
N GLU A 71 0.61 5.21 -19.59
CA GLU A 71 -0.67 5.91 -19.66
C GLU A 71 -1.76 5.17 -20.44
N SER A 72 -1.41 4.19 -21.29
CA SER A 72 -2.40 3.27 -21.92
C SER A 72 -2.79 2.10 -21.00
N LEU A 73 -2.10 1.97 -19.87
CA LEU A 73 -2.57 1.20 -18.71
C LEU A 73 -3.45 2.04 -17.77
N ARG A 74 -3.52 3.35 -17.96
CA ARG A 74 -4.64 4.14 -17.44
C ARG A 74 -5.86 3.71 -18.23
N ILE A 75 -6.69 2.95 -17.58
CA ILE A 75 -8.05 2.59 -17.98
C ILE A 75 -8.71 3.86 -18.54
N ASN A 76 -9.22 3.76 -19.75
CA ASN A 76 -9.73 4.85 -20.57
C ASN A 76 -10.73 5.71 -19.77
N ASP A 77 -10.33 6.91 -19.34
CA ASP A 77 -11.12 7.85 -18.51
C ASP A 77 -12.52 8.16 -19.11
N GLU A 78 -12.66 8.07 -20.44
CA GLU A 78 -13.93 8.30 -21.13
C GLU A 78 -14.90 7.12 -20.97
N LEU A 79 -14.39 5.86 -20.89
CA LEU A 79 -15.22 4.70 -20.60
C LEU A 79 -15.70 4.74 -19.14
N HIS A 80 -14.86 5.22 -18.22
CA HIS A 80 -15.22 5.41 -16.82
C HIS A 80 -16.29 6.49 -16.62
N ARG A 81 -16.19 7.63 -17.30
CA ARG A 81 -17.20 8.68 -17.19
C ARG A 81 -18.57 8.25 -17.69
N SER A 82 -18.63 7.49 -18.78
CA SER A 82 -19.92 7.02 -19.33
C SER A 82 -20.59 5.95 -18.46
N ILE A 83 -19.78 5.13 -17.73
CA ILE A 83 -20.30 4.10 -16.81
C ILE A 83 -20.76 4.73 -15.50
N LEU A 84 -20.02 5.74 -14.97
CA LEU A 84 -20.36 6.38 -13.69
C LEU A 84 -21.54 7.36 -13.75
N VAL A 85 -21.87 7.91 -14.92
CA VAL A 85 -22.96 8.90 -15.06
C VAL A 85 -24.34 8.24 -15.14
N HIS A 86 -24.44 6.94 -15.47
CA HIS A 86 -25.75 6.33 -15.73
C HIS A 86 -26.46 5.70 -14.51
N ASP A 87 -25.80 5.52 -13.38
CA ASP A 87 -26.38 4.76 -12.23
C ASP A 87 -26.49 5.55 -10.91
N ARG A 88 -26.35 6.86 -10.91
CA ARG A 88 -26.48 7.65 -9.66
C ARG A 88 -27.90 7.80 -9.12
N GLU A 89 -28.92 7.38 -9.86
CA GLU A 89 -30.34 7.52 -9.45
C GLU A 89 -31.00 6.20 -8.98
N ALA A 90 -30.31 5.06 -9.03
CA ALA A 90 -30.95 3.75 -8.80
C ALA A 90 -30.64 3.09 -7.43
N ASP A 91 -29.65 3.51 -6.67
CA ASP A 91 -29.28 2.81 -5.44
C ASP A 91 -29.58 3.59 -4.16
N ALA A 92 -30.84 3.47 -3.72
CA ALA A 92 -31.28 3.82 -2.35
C ALA A 92 -31.00 2.69 -1.32
N GLY A 93 -30.18 1.71 -1.65
CA GLY A 93 -29.76 0.64 -0.76
C GLY A 93 -28.28 0.78 -0.43
N VAL A 94 -27.93 1.36 0.72
CA VAL A 94 -26.54 1.35 1.23
C VAL A 94 -26.22 -0.07 1.66
N ILE A 95 -25.65 -0.87 0.74
CA ILE A 95 -25.09 -2.19 1.06
C ILE A 95 -23.63 -1.94 1.50
N PRO A 96 -23.19 -2.53 2.64
CA PRO A 96 -21.78 -2.47 3.01
C PRO A 96 -20.88 -2.95 1.85
N LEU A 97 -19.79 -2.24 1.62
CA LEU A 97 -18.90 -2.48 0.48
C LEU A 97 -18.37 -3.92 0.43
N GLU A 98 -18.12 -4.50 1.60
CA GLU A 98 -17.67 -5.89 1.77
C GLU A 98 -18.75 -6.88 1.31
N GLU A 99 -20.01 -6.62 1.64
CA GLU A 99 -21.14 -7.44 1.22
C GLU A 99 -21.40 -7.29 -0.28
N ALA A 100 -21.25 -6.10 -0.83
CA ALA A 100 -21.41 -5.82 -2.26
C ALA A 100 -20.40 -6.59 -3.12
N LEU A 101 -19.17 -6.82 -2.61
CA LEU A 101 -18.14 -7.63 -3.27
C LEU A 101 -18.40 -9.14 -3.23
N ILE A 102 -19.34 -9.61 -2.38
CA ILE A 102 -19.68 -11.03 -2.22
C ILE A 102 -21.00 -11.36 -2.90
N VAL A 103 -22.01 -10.52 -2.73
CA VAL A 103 -23.43 -10.83 -3.06
C VAL A 103 -23.80 -10.41 -4.48
N ASN A 104 -23.16 -9.38 -5.04
CA ASN A 104 -23.53 -8.84 -6.34
C ASN A 104 -23.13 -9.73 -7.53
N ASP A 105 -23.79 -9.52 -8.67
CA ASP A 105 -23.41 -10.12 -9.95
C ASP A 105 -21.93 -9.83 -10.28
N PRO A 106 -21.20 -10.76 -10.94
CA PRO A 106 -19.80 -10.56 -11.33
C PRO A 106 -19.51 -9.22 -12.03
N ALA A 107 -20.41 -8.75 -12.88
CA ALA A 107 -20.27 -7.46 -13.56
C ALA A 107 -20.31 -6.27 -12.57
N ASP A 108 -21.18 -6.33 -11.56
CA ASP A 108 -21.30 -5.29 -10.53
C ASP A 108 -20.10 -5.31 -9.59
N ARG A 109 -19.61 -6.49 -9.19
CA ARG A 109 -18.37 -6.63 -8.39
C ARG A 109 -17.16 -6.01 -9.10
N ARG A 110 -17.00 -6.24 -10.40
CA ARG A 110 -15.93 -5.65 -11.21
C ARG A 110 -16.05 -4.14 -11.33
N ARG A 111 -17.27 -3.63 -11.53
CA ARG A 111 -17.54 -2.18 -11.57
C ARG A 111 -17.18 -1.51 -10.26
N LEU A 112 -17.59 -2.11 -9.14
CA LEU A 112 -17.29 -1.64 -7.81
C LEU A 112 -15.77 -1.64 -7.54
N MET A 113 -15.08 -2.72 -7.90
CA MET A 113 -13.62 -2.81 -7.81
C MET A 113 -12.94 -1.69 -8.60
N LEU A 114 -13.39 -1.43 -9.82
CA LEU A 114 -12.83 -0.37 -10.65
C LEU A 114 -13.06 1.03 -10.06
N SER A 115 -14.20 1.28 -9.40
CA SER A 115 -14.44 2.56 -8.72
C SER A 115 -13.50 2.77 -7.53
N MET A 116 -13.24 1.74 -6.73
CA MET A 116 -12.25 1.81 -5.64
C MET A 116 -10.84 2.14 -6.14
N LEU A 117 -10.46 1.56 -7.29
CA LEU A 117 -9.14 1.79 -7.87
C LEU A 117 -8.97 3.20 -8.48
N THR A 118 -10.06 3.86 -8.83
CA THR A 118 -10.03 5.20 -9.45
C THR A 118 -10.14 6.33 -8.45
N GLU A 119 -10.69 6.10 -7.26
CA GLU A 119 -10.82 7.13 -6.22
C GLU A 119 -9.54 7.22 -5.38
N GLU A 120 -9.53 6.63 -4.21
CA GLU A 120 -8.38 6.58 -3.31
C GLU A 120 -8.15 5.13 -2.86
N PRO A 121 -7.34 4.34 -3.58
CA PRO A 121 -7.17 2.91 -3.29
C PRO A 121 -6.74 2.63 -1.85
N ASP A 122 -5.94 3.52 -1.25
CA ASP A 122 -5.46 3.39 0.13
C ASP A 122 -6.61 3.40 1.15
N ALA A 123 -7.68 4.17 0.89
CA ALA A 123 -8.86 4.22 1.73
C ALA A 123 -9.63 2.89 1.77
N TYR A 124 -9.44 2.03 0.77
CA TYR A 124 -10.11 0.74 0.62
C TYR A 124 -9.19 -0.46 0.83
N LEU A 125 -8.03 -0.26 1.47
CA LEU A 125 -7.02 -1.31 1.57
C LEU A 125 -7.54 -2.60 2.22
N ALA A 126 -8.33 -2.50 3.29
CA ALA A 126 -8.92 -3.66 3.96
C ALA A 126 -9.85 -4.45 3.02
N GLN A 127 -10.71 -3.74 2.27
CA GLN A 127 -11.62 -4.33 1.29
C GLN A 127 -10.86 -4.95 0.11
N LEU A 128 -9.80 -4.29 -0.36
CA LEU A 128 -8.92 -4.83 -1.39
C LEU A 128 -8.18 -6.09 -0.91
N GLN A 129 -7.74 -6.14 0.33
CA GLN A 129 -7.14 -7.34 0.92
C GLN A 129 -8.15 -8.49 1.00
N ALA A 130 -9.39 -8.23 1.40
CA ALA A 130 -10.46 -9.23 1.39
C ALA A 130 -10.81 -9.67 -0.04
N ALA A 131 -10.86 -8.74 -0.99
CA ALA A 131 -11.18 -9.02 -2.39
C ALA A 131 -10.12 -9.87 -3.13
N LYS A 132 -8.89 -9.97 -2.62
CA LYS A 132 -7.88 -10.91 -3.14
C LYS A 132 -8.33 -12.38 -3.06
N LEU A 133 -9.24 -12.69 -2.16
CA LEU A 133 -9.80 -14.03 -1.95
C LEU A 133 -11.17 -14.23 -2.64
N ASN A 134 -11.58 -13.29 -3.50
CA ASN A 134 -12.86 -13.36 -4.20
C ASN A 134 -12.86 -14.53 -5.20
N ASP A 135 -14.04 -15.13 -5.40
CA ASP A 135 -14.27 -16.23 -6.35
C ASP A 135 -14.21 -15.77 -7.82
N ASP A 136 -14.44 -14.47 -8.09
CA ASP A 136 -14.21 -13.88 -9.42
C ASP A 136 -12.72 -13.59 -9.62
N VAL A 137 -12.11 -14.30 -10.58
CA VAL A 137 -10.68 -14.22 -10.88
C VAL A 137 -10.26 -12.79 -11.30
N GLU A 138 -11.11 -12.03 -11.98
CA GLU A 138 -10.79 -10.66 -12.38
C GLU A 138 -10.79 -9.73 -11.17
N VAL A 139 -11.78 -9.85 -10.28
CA VAL A 139 -11.84 -9.08 -9.02
C VAL A 139 -10.60 -9.38 -8.17
N ALA A 140 -10.28 -10.67 -7.97
CA ALA A 140 -9.10 -11.07 -7.20
C ALA A 140 -7.80 -10.57 -7.82
N HIS A 141 -7.68 -10.58 -9.16
CA HIS A 141 -6.49 -10.09 -9.87
C HIS A 141 -6.32 -8.56 -9.73
N TYR A 142 -7.39 -7.78 -9.91
CA TYR A 142 -7.35 -6.33 -9.74
C TYR A 142 -7.02 -5.95 -8.29
N ALA A 143 -7.66 -6.61 -7.32
CA ALA A 143 -7.37 -6.40 -5.90
C ALA A 143 -5.90 -6.70 -5.55
N ALA A 144 -5.38 -7.83 -6.01
CA ALA A 144 -3.98 -8.21 -5.78
C ALA A 144 -3.00 -7.19 -6.40
N THR A 145 -3.32 -6.70 -7.61
CA THR A 145 -2.49 -5.70 -8.29
C THR A 145 -2.50 -4.36 -7.55
N ALA A 146 -3.67 -3.93 -7.08
CA ALA A 146 -3.81 -2.70 -6.30
C ALA A 146 -3.06 -2.78 -4.96
N VAL A 147 -3.24 -3.85 -4.20
CA VAL A 147 -2.53 -4.06 -2.94
C VAL A 147 -1.01 -4.08 -3.16
N ALA A 148 -0.53 -4.73 -4.23
CA ALA A 148 0.89 -4.72 -4.57
C ALA A 148 1.42 -3.32 -4.91
N GLN A 149 0.62 -2.50 -5.59
CA GLN A 149 0.98 -1.11 -5.90
C GLN A 149 1.02 -0.24 -4.63
N ILE A 150 0.00 -0.34 -3.76
CA ILE A 150 -0.05 0.36 -2.47
C ILE A 150 1.14 -0.04 -1.59
N SER A 151 1.44 -1.35 -1.50
CA SER A 151 2.59 -1.85 -0.76
C SER A 151 3.90 -1.25 -1.26
N LYS A 152 4.10 -1.20 -2.58
CA LYS A 152 5.30 -0.61 -3.19
C LYS A 152 5.44 0.88 -2.90
N GLU A 153 4.34 1.63 -2.95
CA GLU A 153 4.34 3.08 -2.65
C GLU A 153 4.62 3.33 -1.17
N SER A 154 4.02 2.54 -0.29
CA SER A 154 4.25 2.59 1.15
C SER A 154 5.70 2.24 1.51
N ASP A 155 6.27 1.20 0.89
CA ASP A 155 7.68 0.82 1.07
C ASP A 155 8.64 1.95 0.64
N LEU A 156 8.34 2.59 -0.49
CA LEU A 156 9.14 3.71 -0.98
C LEU A 156 9.07 4.91 -0.03
N LYS A 157 7.87 5.25 0.45
CA LYS A 157 7.67 6.32 1.43
C LYS A 157 8.39 6.01 2.74
N LEU A 158 8.30 4.77 3.21
CA LEU A 158 9.00 4.32 4.41
C LEU A 158 10.52 4.49 4.28
N GLN A 159 11.10 4.11 3.14
CA GLN A 159 12.53 4.31 2.86
C GLN A 159 12.91 5.79 2.82
N GLN A 160 12.07 6.66 2.26
CA GLN A 160 12.30 8.10 2.22
C GLN A 160 12.30 8.70 3.63
N LEU A 161 11.33 8.33 4.48
CA LEU A 161 11.23 8.79 5.87
C LEU A 161 12.40 8.28 6.72
N GLU A 162 12.78 7.02 6.56
CA GLU A 162 13.97 6.46 7.21
C GLU A 162 15.25 7.22 6.82
N HIS A 163 15.41 7.52 5.52
CA HIS A 163 16.55 8.28 5.03
C HIS A 163 16.56 9.72 5.57
N ALA A 164 15.41 10.39 5.56
CA ALA A 164 15.25 11.74 6.12
C ALA A 164 15.64 11.77 7.60
N PHE A 165 15.14 10.81 8.40
CA PHE A 165 15.48 10.70 9.81
C PHE A 165 16.95 10.37 10.06
N LYS A 166 17.58 9.52 9.24
CA LYS A 166 19.01 9.22 9.34
C LYS A 166 19.90 10.43 9.01
N THR A 167 19.44 11.28 8.09
CA THR A 167 20.18 12.47 7.63
C THR A 167 20.02 13.63 8.63
N ASP A 168 18.81 13.84 9.11
CA ASP A 168 18.45 14.86 10.11
C ASP A 168 17.56 14.24 11.20
N PRO A 169 18.13 13.86 12.37
CA PRO A 169 17.39 13.27 13.49
C PRO A 169 16.58 14.31 14.28
N SER A 170 15.87 15.22 13.60
CA SER A 170 14.96 16.19 14.20
C SER A 170 13.74 15.52 14.84
N ALA A 171 13.02 16.25 15.70
CA ALA A 171 11.77 15.76 16.26
C ALA A 171 10.70 15.58 15.18
N HIS A 172 10.68 16.46 14.18
CA HIS A 172 9.75 16.39 13.07
C HIS A 172 9.94 15.08 12.28
N ASN A 173 11.15 14.80 11.82
CA ASN A 173 11.43 13.58 11.04
C ASN A 173 11.24 12.30 11.87
N LEU A 174 11.52 12.34 13.19
CA LEU A 174 11.24 11.24 14.09
C LEU A 174 9.74 10.95 14.17
N ASN A 175 8.93 11.99 14.37
CA ASN A 175 7.50 11.85 14.51
C ASN A 175 6.87 11.34 13.21
N GLU A 176 7.21 11.97 12.08
CA GLU A 176 6.68 11.59 10.77
C GLU A 176 7.04 10.13 10.41
N TYR A 177 8.30 9.71 10.64
CA TYR A 177 8.71 8.34 10.41
C TYR A 177 8.01 7.36 11.35
N CYS A 178 7.90 7.70 12.65
CA CYS A 178 7.24 6.86 13.64
C CYS A 178 5.74 6.69 13.36
N ASP A 179 5.04 7.77 13.04
CA ASP A 179 3.60 7.74 12.79
C ASP A 179 3.30 6.95 11.50
N PHE A 180 4.02 7.22 10.42
CA PHE A 180 3.86 6.46 9.18
C PHE A 180 4.18 4.97 9.33
N LEU A 181 5.24 4.62 10.10
CA LEU A 181 5.58 3.22 10.35
C LEU A 181 4.49 2.51 11.18
N GLY A 182 3.87 3.21 12.13
CA GLY A 182 2.71 2.69 12.85
C GLY A 182 1.54 2.37 11.91
N GLU A 183 1.13 3.35 11.09
CA GLU A 183 0.07 3.17 10.09
C GLU A 183 0.39 2.03 9.12
N TYR A 184 1.63 1.92 8.66
CA TYR A 184 2.08 0.84 7.78
C TYR A 184 1.98 -0.55 8.44
N LEU A 185 2.30 -0.67 9.73
CA LEU A 185 2.16 -1.92 10.46
C LEU A 185 0.69 -2.28 10.72
N ASP A 186 -0.15 -1.29 11.05
CA ASP A 186 -1.57 -1.46 11.31
C ASP A 186 -2.35 -1.81 10.03
N SER A 187 -1.88 -1.35 8.88
CA SER A 187 -2.47 -1.66 7.58
C SER A 187 -2.35 -3.14 7.17
N GLY A 188 -1.45 -3.90 7.83
CA GLY A 188 -1.21 -5.30 7.50
C GLY A 188 -0.46 -5.53 6.17
N LEU A 189 0.13 -4.50 5.57
CA LEU A 189 0.95 -4.61 4.36
C LEU A 189 2.27 -5.33 4.64
N ALA A 190 2.82 -5.16 5.83
CA ALA A 190 4.02 -5.86 6.25
C ALA A 190 3.67 -7.27 6.72
N GLU A 191 4.29 -8.30 6.13
CA GLU A 191 4.06 -9.69 6.48
C GLU A 191 5.34 -10.42 6.93
N GLY A 192 5.18 -11.46 7.69
CA GLY A 192 6.23 -12.40 8.07
C GLY A 192 7.43 -11.73 8.76
N ARG A 193 8.65 -12.04 8.28
CA ARG A 193 9.90 -11.54 8.87
C ARG A 193 10.07 -10.03 8.70
N VAL A 194 9.55 -9.45 7.62
CA VAL A 194 9.61 -8.01 7.39
C VAL A 194 8.81 -7.28 8.46
N ALA A 195 7.59 -7.74 8.74
CA ALA A 195 6.76 -7.18 9.81
C ALA A 195 7.46 -7.23 11.17
N GLN A 196 8.15 -8.34 11.50
CA GLN A 196 8.90 -8.45 12.76
C GLN A 196 10.03 -7.40 12.86
N ILE A 197 10.79 -7.21 11.78
CA ILE A 197 11.86 -6.20 11.73
C ILE A 197 11.28 -4.79 11.89
N GLN A 198 10.19 -4.51 11.21
CA GLN A 198 9.54 -3.19 11.27
C GLN A 198 8.90 -2.92 12.65
N ARG A 199 8.29 -3.92 13.30
CA ARG A 199 7.80 -3.79 14.68
C ARG A 199 8.93 -3.49 15.67
N GLN A 200 10.08 -4.17 15.55
CA GLN A 200 11.25 -3.85 16.35
C GLN A 200 11.76 -2.42 16.12
N GLN A 201 11.77 -1.99 14.87
CA GLN A 201 12.15 -0.62 14.53
C GLN A 201 11.15 0.40 15.11
N TYR A 202 9.84 0.10 15.03
CA TYR A 202 8.78 0.93 15.59
C TYR A 202 8.92 1.11 17.09
N ALA A 203 9.15 0.02 17.84
CA ALA A 203 9.40 0.10 19.28
C ALA A 203 10.62 0.99 19.61
N ARG A 204 11.71 0.90 18.83
CA ARG A 204 12.90 1.76 19.02
C ARG A 204 12.60 3.24 18.75
N LEU A 205 11.78 3.55 17.74
CA LEU A 205 11.38 4.92 17.42
C LEU A 205 10.49 5.49 18.53
N LEU A 206 9.53 4.70 19.02
CA LEU A 206 8.67 5.08 20.13
C LEU A 206 9.47 5.34 21.41
N ALA A 207 10.48 4.50 21.73
CA ALA A 207 11.37 4.73 22.85
C ALA A 207 12.03 6.12 22.77
N ARG A 208 12.62 6.45 21.60
CA ARG A 208 13.25 7.75 21.36
C ARG A 208 12.26 8.92 21.43
N ARG A 209 11.03 8.67 21.00
CA ARG A 209 9.97 9.68 21.06
C ARG A 209 9.53 9.90 22.50
N CYS A 210 9.38 8.84 23.31
CA CYS A 210 9.06 8.94 24.75
C CYS A 210 10.14 9.68 25.55
N GLU A 211 11.42 9.61 25.16
CA GLU A 211 12.49 10.40 25.80
C GLU A 211 12.32 11.91 25.61
N ARG A 212 11.64 12.33 24.53
CA ARG A 212 11.42 13.73 24.18
C ARG A 212 10.05 14.25 24.61
N GLU A 213 9.06 13.40 24.55
CA GLU A 213 7.66 13.71 24.83
C GLU A 213 7.07 12.63 25.74
N ASN A 214 6.73 13.02 26.97
CA ASN A 214 6.21 12.08 27.96
C ASN A 214 4.68 12.17 28.03
N SER A 215 3.98 11.81 26.93
CA SER A 215 2.51 11.71 26.95
C SER A 215 2.06 10.30 27.33
N VAL A 216 0.90 10.20 27.97
CA VAL A 216 0.28 8.92 28.36
C VAL A 216 0.01 8.06 27.11
N GLU A 217 -0.59 8.65 26.09
CA GLU A 217 -0.89 7.99 24.82
C GLU A 217 0.36 7.39 24.16
N LEU A 218 1.45 8.16 24.10
CA LEU A 218 2.70 7.71 23.49
C LEU A 218 3.32 6.55 24.27
N ARG A 219 3.25 6.57 25.60
CA ARG A 219 3.74 5.47 26.46
C ARG A 219 2.88 4.22 26.33
N ILE A 220 1.57 4.35 26.14
CA ILE A 220 0.68 3.21 25.83
C ILE A 220 1.10 2.59 24.51
N ARG A 221 1.27 3.38 23.44
CA ARG A 221 1.77 2.92 22.14
C ARG A 221 3.12 2.21 22.26
N TYR A 222 4.03 2.76 23.06
CA TYR A 222 5.35 2.17 23.28
C TYR A 222 5.26 0.83 24.01
N ALA A 223 4.51 0.73 25.11
CA ALA A 223 4.34 -0.51 25.84
C ALA A 223 3.63 -1.59 25.02
N THR A 224 2.66 -1.19 24.17
CA THR A 224 2.01 -2.08 23.21
C THR A 224 3.02 -2.61 22.17
N ALA A 225 3.85 -1.73 21.60
CA ALA A 225 4.87 -2.11 20.63
C ALA A 225 5.94 -3.04 21.25
N LEU A 226 6.30 -2.86 22.51
CA LEU A 226 7.19 -3.77 23.26
C LEU A 226 6.55 -5.16 23.41
N ALA A 227 5.26 -5.22 23.74
CA ALA A 227 4.52 -6.48 23.82
C ALA A 227 4.47 -7.18 22.45
N ASP A 228 4.28 -6.45 21.35
CA ASP A 228 4.24 -6.99 19.99
C ASP A 228 5.57 -7.60 19.52
N VAL A 229 6.68 -7.21 20.12
CA VAL A 229 8.01 -7.77 19.86
C VAL A 229 8.50 -8.72 20.95
N ASP A 230 7.59 -9.18 21.81
CA ASP A 230 7.85 -10.14 22.90
C ASP A 230 8.82 -9.63 24.00
N GLN A 231 8.97 -8.29 24.11
CA GLN A 231 9.71 -7.65 25.19
C GLN A 231 8.79 -7.41 26.41
N ILE A 232 8.26 -8.51 26.97
CA ILE A 232 7.17 -8.48 27.94
C ILE A 232 7.60 -7.81 29.26
N ASP A 233 8.84 -8.00 29.72
CA ASP A 233 9.31 -7.42 30.98
C ASP A 233 9.46 -5.89 30.88
N GLU A 234 9.96 -5.38 29.74
CA GLU A 234 10.05 -3.96 29.49
C GLU A 234 8.65 -3.33 29.32
N ALA A 235 7.76 -4.01 28.61
CA ALA A 235 6.36 -3.59 28.47
C ALA A 235 5.68 -3.49 29.84
N GLN A 236 5.89 -4.48 30.73
CA GLN A 236 5.34 -4.45 32.07
C GLN A 236 5.84 -3.28 32.87
N ALA A 237 7.15 -3.00 32.85
CA ALA A 237 7.73 -1.88 33.58
C ALA A 237 7.13 -0.53 33.18
N VAL A 238 6.89 -0.32 31.87
CA VAL A 238 6.22 0.90 31.36
C VAL A 238 4.75 0.92 31.80
N THR A 239 4.07 -0.23 31.72
CA THR A 239 2.65 -0.34 32.05
C THR A 239 2.40 -0.12 33.55
N ASP A 240 3.28 -0.62 34.43
CA ASP A 240 3.19 -0.40 35.88
C ASP A 240 3.26 1.09 36.23
N GLN A 241 4.06 1.88 35.50
CA GLN A 241 4.09 3.34 35.66
C GLN A 241 2.82 4.00 35.13
N LEU A 242 2.28 3.49 33.99
CA LEU A 242 1.04 4.01 33.41
C LEU A 242 -0.16 3.81 34.34
N VAL A 243 -0.23 2.68 35.04
CA VAL A 243 -1.29 2.40 36.05
C VAL A 243 -1.27 3.43 37.18
N LEU A 244 -0.08 3.96 37.53
CA LEU A 244 0.05 5.00 38.55
C LEU A 244 -0.28 6.40 38.03
N ASP A 245 0.10 6.67 36.77
CA ASP A 245 0.00 8.00 36.18
C ASP A 245 -1.38 8.28 35.55
N ALA A 246 -2.05 7.25 35.05
CA ALA A 246 -3.32 7.35 34.33
C ALA A 246 -4.23 6.14 34.60
N PRO A 247 -4.66 5.94 35.86
CA PRO A 247 -5.48 4.80 36.26
C PRO A 247 -6.89 4.82 35.68
N GLU A 248 -7.36 5.94 35.13
CA GLU A 248 -8.65 6.08 34.46
C GLU A 248 -8.66 5.62 32.99
N GLU A 249 -7.48 5.48 32.37
CA GLU A 249 -7.36 5.12 30.96
C GLU A 249 -7.59 3.61 30.75
N GLN A 250 -8.65 3.30 30.00
CA GLN A 250 -9.02 1.89 29.72
C GLN A 250 -7.92 1.12 29.00
N GLU A 251 -7.20 1.76 28.09
CA GLU A 251 -6.12 1.17 27.29
C GLU A 251 -4.99 0.63 28.19
N VAL A 252 -4.71 1.31 29.30
CA VAL A 252 -3.71 0.86 30.28
C VAL A 252 -4.12 -0.46 30.90
N TRP A 253 -5.39 -0.61 31.28
CA TRP A 253 -5.90 -1.83 31.89
C TRP A 253 -6.01 -2.99 30.88
N MET A 254 -6.41 -2.67 29.65
CA MET A 254 -6.41 -3.68 28.57
C MET A 254 -4.99 -4.15 28.25
N LEU A 255 -3.99 -3.27 28.34
CA LEU A 255 -2.59 -3.66 28.20
C LEU A 255 -2.11 -4.52 29.37
N CYS A 256 -2.50 -4.20 30.63
CA CYS A 256 -2.24 -5.06 31.78
C CYS A 256 -2.83 -6.47 31.58
N LEU A 257 -4.08 -6.55 31.13
CA LEU A 257 -4.76 -7.80 30.83
C LEU A 257 -3.99 -8.58 29.76
N ARG A 258 -3.63 -7.95 28.66
CA ARG A 258 -2.86 -8.54 27.55
C ARG A 258 -1.51 -9.11 28.04
N LEU A 259 -0.77 -8.36 28.85
CA LEU A 259 0.51 -8.80 29.39
C LEU A 259 0.37 -10.01 30.34
N ALA A 260 -0.67 -10.01 31.21
CA ALA A 260 -0.97 -11.17 32.07
C ALA A 260 -1.30 -12.42 31.25
N VAL A 261 -2.09 -12.26 30.15
CA VAL A 261 -2.42 -13.36 29.22
C VAL A 261 -1.15 -13.86 28.51
N MET A 262 -0.30 -12.98 28.01
CA MET A 262 0.96 -13.35 27.34
C MET A 262 1.90 -14.13 28.28
N ARG A 263 1.91 -13.76 29.55
CA ARG A 263 2.66 -14.49 30.63
C ARG A 263 1.99 -15.78 31.08
N ARG A 264 0.76 -16.04 30.62
CA ARG A 264 -0.08 -17.17 31.11
C ARG A 264 -0.32 -17.09 32.61
N ASP A 265 -0.39 -15.89 33.18
CA ASP A 265 -0.64 -15.63 34.58
C ASP A 265 -2.15 -15.45 34.81
N GLY A 266 -2.85 -16.56 35.08
CA GLY A 266 -4.29 -16.54 35.37
C GLY A 266 -4.64 -15.69 36.58
N ASP A 267 -3.81 -15.78 37.66
CA ASP A 267 -4.00 -14.94 38.84
C ASP A 267 -3.79 -13.46 38.54
N GLY A 268 -2.87 -13.16 37.63
CA GLY A 268 -2.67 -11.82 37.09
C GLY A 268 -3.89 -11.28 36.35
N VAL A 269 -4.50 -12.08 35.48
CA VAL A 269 -5.74 -11.75 34.78
C VAL A 269 -6.83 -11.40 35.80
N GLN A 270 -7.03 -12.22 36.83
CA GLN A 270 -8.06 -11.95 37.84
C GLN A 270 -7.78 -10.66 38.62
N ARG A 271 -6.51 -10.42 39.01
CA ARG A 271 -6.13 -9.16 39.68
C ARG A 271 -6.45 -7.92 38.82
N VAL A 272 -6.24 -8.00 37.51
CA VAL A 272 -6.57 -6.88 36.56
C VAL A 272 -8.07 -6.68 36.52
N ILE A 273 -8.88 -7.75 36.40
CA ILE A 273 -10.34 -7.67 36.38
C ILE A 273 -10.85 -7.04 37.68
N ASP A 274 -10.39 -7.51 38.85
CA ASP A 274 -10.78 -6.95 40.15
C ASP A 274 -10.40 -5.48 40.29
N ALA A 275 -9.24 -5.09 39.74
CA ALA A 275 -8.79 -3.70 39.76
C ALA A 275 -9.66 -2.79 38.90
N ILE A 276 -10.04 -3.21 37.70
CA ILE A 276 -10.96 -2.48 36.81
C ILE A 276 -12.30 -2.24 37.50
N ASP A 277 -12.85 -3.28 38.14
CA ASP A 277 -14.12 -3.18 38.84
C ASP A 277 -14.04 -2.28 40.08
N LYS A 278 -12.98 -2.39 40.86
CA LYS A 278 -12.77 -1.59 42.07
C LYS A 278 -12.56 -0.11 41.76
N GLN A 279 -11.89 0.20 40.66
CA GLN A 279 -11.60 1.58 40.26
C GLN A 279 -12.71 2.18 39.38
N HIS A 280 -13.74 1.38 39.01
CA HIS A 280 -14.85 1.80 38.15
C HIS A 280 -14.37 2.38 36.82
N VAL A 281 -13.35 1.75 36.20
CA VAL A 281 -12.80 2.19 34.92
C VAL A 281 -13.87 2.11 33.85
N TYR A 282 -14.07 3.20 33.11
CA TYR A 282 -14.98 3.19 31.98
C TYR A 282 -14.40 2.39 30.83
N LEU A 283 -15.11 1.38 30.36
CA LEU A 283 -14.71 0.56 29.22
C LEU A 283 -15.63 0.79 28.03
N SER A 284 -15.06 0.83 26.84
CA SER A 284 -15.78 0.78 25.57
C SER A 284 -16.57 -0.52 25.43
N ALA A 285 -17.52 -0.58 24.49
CA ALA A 285 -18.30 -1.79 24.24
C ALA A 285 -17.40 -2.98 23.89
N ALA A 286 -16.41 -2.76 23.02
CA ALA A 286 -15.45 -3.79 22.59
C ALA A 286 -14.61 -4.30 23.78
N ASN A 287 -14.05 -3.41 24.60
CA ASN A 287 -13.24 -3.79 25.77
C ASN A 287 -14.05 -4.51 26.84
N ARG A 288 -15.35 -4.18 26.99
CA ARG A 288 -16.27 -4.91 27.88
C ARG A 288 -16.50 -6.33 27.39
N GLU A 289 -16.63 -6.53 26.10
CA GLU A 289 -16.85 -7.85 25.49
C GLU A 289 -15.60 -8.73 25.65
N GLU A 290 -14.42 -8.15 25.44
CA GLU A 290 -13.14 -8.84 25.70
C GLU A 290 -12.99 -9.22 27.18
N LEU A 291 -13.29 -8.29 28.08
CA LEU A 291 -13.23 -8.56 29.53
C LEU A 291 -14.24 -9.64 29.95
N ALA A 292 -15.46 -9.64 29.39
CA ALA A 292 -16.48 -10.63 29.66
C ALA A 292 -16.04 -12.05 29.24
N PHE A 293 -15.29 -12.18 28.16
CA PHE A 293 -14.70 -13.46 27.74
C PHE A 293 -13.79 -14.04 28.84
N TRP A 294 -12.95 -13.24 29.45
CA TRP A 294 -12.05 -13.68 30.50
C TRP A 294 -12.75 -13.97 31.84
N ARG A 295 -13.83 -13.25 32.17
CA ARG A 295 -14.68 -13.53 33.33
C ARG A 295 -15.42 -14.87 33.23
N ASN A 296 -16.01 -15.15 32.06
CA ASN A 296 -16.80 -16.37 31.86
C ASN A 296 -15.96 -17.62 31.66
N GLY A 297 -14.68 -17.47 31.29
CA GLY A 297 -13.74 -18.61 31.17
C GLY A 297 -13.41 -19.32 32.48
N GLU A 298 -13.68 -18.73 33.64
CA GLU A 298 -13.56 -19.38 34.94
C GLU A 298 -14.77 -20.20 35.33
N GLU A 299 -15.98 -19.84 34.92
CA GLU A 299 -17.20 -20.63 35.20
C GLU A 299 -17.25 -21.95 34.41
N ALA A 300 -16.35 -22.14 33.43
CA ALA A 300 -16.26 -23.36 32.62
C ALA A 300 -15.16 -24.33 33.04
N ARG A 301 -14.46 -24.10 34.15
CA ARG A 301 -13.50 -25.02 34.80
C ARG A 301 -14.05 -25.59 36.08
#